data_5a9a2f7cd106efd9c49367971a683adc
#
_entry.id   5a9a2f7cd106efd9c49367971a683adc
#
_cell.length_a   1.000
_cell.length_b   1.000
_cell.length_c   1.000
_cell.angle_alpha   90.00
_cell.angle_beta   90.00
_cell.angle_gamma   90.00
#
_symmetry.space_group_name_H-M   'P 1'
#
loop_
_entity.id
_entity.type
_entity.pdbx_description
1 polymer ?
#
loop_
_entity_poly.entity_id
_entity_poly.type
_entity_poly.pdbx_seq_one_letter_code
_entity_poly.pdbx_strand_id
1 'polypeptide(L)'
;MATHENVRGQERQRKDRQIEEFVHDPYRERHKPPEPAVCPTCGVVYQHGRWQWEPLPANAKPHPCPACHRVKDKYPAGHVTLSGPFLAQHRDEILGLVRNEEVRAKAEHPLERII
;
A
#
# COMPACT_ATOMS: atom_id res chain seq x y z
N MET A 1 33.32 5.44 8.81
CA MET A 1 33.00 5.79 8.90
C MET A 1 32.22 6.15 9.18
N ALA A 2 32.14 6.43 9.25
CA ALA A 2 31.48 6.80 9.57
C ALA A 2 30.66 7.15 9.28
N THR A 3 30.27 7.29 9.21
CA THR A 3 29.54 7.81 9.00
C THR A 3 28.46 7.72 9.37
N HIS A 4 28.20 7.50 9.90
CA HIS A 4 27.25 7.22 10.31
C HIS A 4 26.86 7.75 11.33
N GLU A 5 27.02 8.40 11.52
CA GLU A 5 26.83 8.86 12.32
C GLU A 5 25.84 9.26 12.28
N ASN A 6 25.38 9.09 12.50
CA ASN A 6 24.53 9.24 12.54
C ASN A 6 23.96 10.13 13.05
N VAL A 7 23.67 10.12 12.80
CA VAL A 7 22.92 11.13 12.87
C VAL A 7 21.68 10.93 13.72
N ARG A 8 21.60 11.54 14.81
CA ARG A 8 20.56 11.31 15.72
C ARG A 8 19.27 11.93 15.28
N GLY A 9 18.17 11.22 15.46
CA GLY A 9 16.89 11.77 15.15
C GLY A 9 16.54 11.82 13.69
N GLN A 10 17.41 11.32 12.85
CA GLN A 10 17.13 11.25 11.43
C GLN A 10 16.89 9.81 11.02
N GLU A 11 16.05 9.66 10.03
CA GLU A 11 15.75 8.36 9.49
C GLU A 11 16.95 7.83 8.76
N ARG A 12 17.31 6.59 9.06
CA ARG A 12 18.47 6.01 8.40
C ARG A 12 18.07 5.50 7.04
N GLN A 13 18.87 5.82 6.07
CA GLN A 13 18.66 5.34 4.72
C GLN A 13 19.63 4.23 4.44
N ARG A 14 19.19 3.29 3.63
CA ARG A 14 20.07 2.23 3.18
C ARG A 14 21.12 2.80 2.27
N LYS A 15 22.34 2.30 2.46
CA LYS A 15 23.46 2.78 1.69
C LYS A 15 23.99 1.76 0.73
N ASP A 16 23.37 0.60 0.63
CA ASP A 16 23.88 -0.41 -0.28
C ASP A 16 23.64 0.02 -1.72
N ARG A 17 24.35 -0.61 -2.62
CA ARG A 17 24.32 -0.22 -4.00
C ARG A 17 23.18 -0.80 -4.79
N GLN A 18 22.50 -1.74 -4.21
CA GLN A 18 21.47 -2.46 -4.92
C GLN A 18 20.10 -1.83 -4.77
N ILE A 19 19.91 -1.11 -3.70
CA ILE A 19 18.61 -0.53 -3.40
C ILE A 19 18.80 0.91 -3.01
N GLU A 20 18.02 1.76 -3.65
CA GLU A 20 18.00 3.16 -3.30
C GLU A 20 16.66 3.45 -2.65
N GLU A 21 16.70 3.91 -1.42
CA GLU A 21 15.49 4.18 -0.67
C GLU A 21 15.18 5.66 -0.66
N PHE A 22 13.94 5.96 -0.89
CA PHE A 22 13.46 7.33 -0.77
C PHE A 22 12.63 7.40 0.50
N VAL A 23 13.03 8.27 1.40
CA VAL A 23 12.35 8.36 2.68
C VAL A 23 11.06 9.15 2.59
N HIS A 24 10.85 9.83 1.48
CA HIS A 24 9.68 10.65 1.34
C HIS A 24 8.56 9.90 0.65
N ASP A 25 7.46 9.75 1.35
CA ASP A 25 6.25 9.15 0.83
C ASP A 25 5.09 9.90 1.48
N PRO A 26 4.32 10.68 0.69
CA PRO A 26 3.24 11.48 1.28
C PRO A 26 2.13 10.66 1.92
N TYR A 27 2.03 9.38 1.59
CA TYR A 27 0.97 8.53 2.16
C TYR A 27 1.48 7.67 3.30
N ARG A 28 2.74 7.79 3.64
CA ARG A 28 3.29 7.04 4.75
C ARG A 28 2.78 7.63 6.06
N GLU A 29 2.30 6.74 6.91
CA GLU A 29 1.81 7.19 8.21
C GLU A 29 2.98 7.55 9.09
N ARG A 30 2.99 8.77 9.59
CA ARG A 30 4.04 9.21 10.50
C ARG A 30 3.78 8.74 11.91
N HIS A 31 2.54 8.53 12.24
CA HIS A 31 2.12 8.05 13.54
C HIS A 31 1.17 6.90 13.32
N LYS A 32 1.09 6.03 14.30
CA LYS A 32 0.15 4.93 14.21
C LYS A 32 -1.27 5.47 14.17
N PRO A 33 -2.13 4.88 13.35
CA PRO A 33 -3.55 5.22 13.42
C PRO A 33 -4.10 4.85 14.78
N PRO A 34 -5.24 5.41 15.17
CA PRO A 34 -5.88 4.96 16.41
C PRO A 34 -6.22 3.48 16.32
N GLU A 35 -6.07 2.76 17.39
CA GLU A 35 -6.40 1.35 17.45
C GLU A 35 -7.54 1.12 18.39
N PRO A 36 -8.57 0.40 17.97
CA PRO A 36 -8.78 -0.08 16.60
C PRO A 36 -9.33 1.03 15.71
N ALA A 37 -9.06 0.90 14.41
CA ALA A 37 -9.57 1.83 13.43
C ALA A 37 -10.17 1.07 12.28
N VAL A 38 -11.06 1.72 11.54
CA VAL A 38 -11.71 1.11 10.38
C VAL A 38 -11.71 2.12 9.25
N CYS A 39 -11.39 1.65 8.06
CA CYS A 39 -11.48 2.51 6.89
C CYS A 39 -12.94 2.68 6.50
N PRO A 40 -13.47 3.91 6.48
CA PRO A 40 -14.88 4.09 6.16
C PRO A 40 -15.22 3.75 4.71
N THR A 41 -14.23 3.65 3.85
CA THR A 41 -14.48 3.38 2.44
C THR A 41 -14.52 1.89 2.13
N CYS A 42 -13.52 1.13 2.58
CA CYS A 42 -13.42 -0.29 2.22
C CYS A 42 -13.64 -1.24 3.38
N GLY A 43 -13.64 -0.74 4.60
CA GLY A 43 -13.93 -1.58 5.75
C GLY A 43 -12.74 -2.33 6.33
N VAL A 44 -11.54 -2.11 5.83
CA VAL A 44 -10.36 -2.76 6.39
C VAL A 44 -10.11 -2.20 7.79
N VAL A 45 -9.67 -3.07 8.69
CA VAL A 45 -9.52 -2.73 10.10
C VAL A 45 -8.05 -2.66 10.46
N TYR A 46 -7.68 -1.62 11.21
CA TYR A 46 -6.33 -1.49 11.74
C TYR A 46 -6.33 -1.95 13.19
N GLN A 47 -5.62 -3.05 13.43
CA GLN A 47 -5.55 -3.62 14.76
C GLN A 47 -4.28 -4.46 14.86
N HIS A 48 -3.70 -4.50 16.05
CA HIS A 48 -2.46 -5.24 16.28
C HIS A 48 -1.32 -4.75 15.38
N GLY A 49 -1.32 -3.46 15.09
CA GLY A 49 -0.25 -2.83 14.36
C GLY A 49 -0.31 -2.98 12.84
N ARG A 50 -1.41 -3.48 12.29
CA ARG A 50 -1.50 -3.65 10.83
C ARG A 50 -2.93 -3.60 10.36
N TRP A 51 -3.09 -3.25 9.09
CA TRP A 51 -4.39 -3.29 8.43
C TRP A 51 -4.70 -4.72 8.03
N GLN A 52 -5.91 -5.17 8.34
CA GLN A 52 -6.31 -6.53 8.04
C GLN A 52 -7.83 -6.62 7.98
N TRP A 53 -8.30 -7.72 7.36
CA TRP A 53 -9.73 -7.95 7.30
C TRP A 53 -10.15 -8.68 8.56
N GLU A 54 -10.93 -8.02 9.37
CA GLU A 54 -11.42 -8.58 10.62
C GLU A 54 -12.82 -8.08 10.89
N PRO A 55 -13.57 -8.76 11.75
CA PRO A 55 -14.85 -8.21 12.18
C PRO A 55 -14.65 -6.83 12.82
N LEU A 56 -15.62 -5.96 12.60
CA LEU A 56 -15.53 -4.59 13.06
C LEU A 56 -15.54 -4.54 14.58
N PRO A 57 -14.50 -4.01 15.22
CA PRO A 57 -14.52 -3.81 16.67
C PRO A 57 -15.53 -2.77 17.06
N ALA A 58 -16.08 -2.93 18.26
CA ALA A 58 -17.15 -2.04 18.74
C ALA A 58 -16.69 -0.59 18.88
N ASN A 59 -15.41 -0.40 19.20
CA ASN A 59 -14.90 0.94 19.47
C ASN A 59 -13.97 1.42 18.37
N ALA A 60 -14.12 0.89 17.16
CA ALA A 60 -13.25 1.30 16.04
C ALA A 60 -13.55 2.73 15.64
N LYS A 61 -12.49 3.48 15.36
CA LYS A 61 -12.61 4.86 14.94
C LYS A 61 -12.37 4.95 13.43
N PRO A 62 -13.05 5.86 12.75
CA PRO A 62 -12.84 6.00 11.31
C PRO A 62 -11.46 6.56 11.02
N HIS A 63 -10.78 5.91 10.07
CA HIS A 63 -9.46 6.35 9.64
C HIS A 63 -9.20 5.79 8.24
N PRO A 64 -9.11 6.62 7.20
CA PRO A 64 -8.94 6.11 5.86
C PRO A 64 -7.65 5.31 5.73
N CYS A 65 -7.72 4.16 5.08
CA CYS A 65 -6.52 3.38 4.87
C CYS A 65 -5.66 4.01 3.76
N PRO A 66 -4.35 3.73 3.74
CA PRO A 66 -3.50 4.35 2.72
C PRO A 66 -3.91 4.01 1.30
N ALA A 67 -4.42 2.81 1.07
CA ALA A 67 -4.84 2.42 -0.27
C ALA A 67 -6.02 3.25 -0.76
N CYS A 68 -7.03 3.43 0.10
CA CYS A 68 -8.18 4.24 -0.29
C CYS A 68 -7.82 5.70 -0.44
N HIS A 69 -6.86 6.17 0.36
CA HIS A 69 -6.38 7.53 0.23
C HIS A 69 -5.75 7.76 -1.15
N ARG A 70 -4.91 6.82 -1.59
CA ARG A 70 -4.30 6.92 -2.91
C ARG A 70 -5.32 6.81 -4.03
N VAL A 71 -6.29 5.93 -3.87
CA VAL A 71 -7.34 5.78 -4.87
C VAL A 71 -8.14 7.06 -5.02
N LYS A 72 -8.47 7.67 -3.90
CA LYS A 72 -9.23 8.93 -3.91
C LYS A 72 -8.44 10.02 -4.62
N ASP A 73 -7.14 10.10 -4.38
CA ASP A 73 -6.30 11.12 -4.97
C ASP A 73 -5.82 10.75 -6.37
N LYS A 74 -6.14 9.54 -6.84
CA LYS A 74 -5.68 9.04 -8.13
C LYS A 74 -4.16 9.09 -8.23
N TYR A 75 -3.51 8.69 -7.15
CA TYR A 75 -2.06 8.77 -7.05
C TYR A 75 -1.50 7.37 -6.77
N PRO A 76 -1.29 6.55 -7.80
CA PRO A 76 -0.81 5.18 -7.59
C PRO A 76 0.61 5.15 -7.06
N ALA A 77 0.92 4.09 -6.33
CA ALA A 77 2.27 3.90 -5.82
C ALA A 77 3.24 3.50 -6.91
N GLY A 78 2.73 2.91 -8.00
CA GLY A 78 3.57 2.52 -9.12
C GLY A 78 2.73 2.29 -10.35
N HIS A 79 3.40 2.15 -11.48
CA HIS A 79 2.76 1.95 -12.76
C HIS A 79 3.34 0.72 -13.43
N VAL A 80 2.48 -0.06 -14.06
CA VAL A 80 2.92 -1.16 -14.91
C VAL A 80 2.31 -0.92 -16.28
N THR A 81 3.16 -0.89 -17.29
CA THR A 81 2.72 -0.67 -18.66
C THR A 81 2.95 -1.93 -19.49
N LEU A 82 1.91 -2.37 -20.15
CA LEU A 82 1.98 -3.54 -21.03
C LEU A 82 1.76 -3.08 -22.45
N SER A 83 2.54 -3.64 -23.37
CA SER A 83 2.39 -3.28 -24.77
C SER A 83 2.82 -4.45 -25.64
N GLY A 84 2.47 -4.36 -26.93
CA GLY A 84 2.86 -5.36 -27.90
C GLY A 84 1.67 -5.93 -28.62
N PRO A 85 1.92 -6.65 -29.74
CA PRO A 85 0.82 -7.20 -30.56
C PRO A 85 0.03 -8.28 -29.82
N PHE A 86 0.68 -9.06 -28.98
CA PHE A 86 -0.04 -10.07 -28.20
C PHE A 86 -1.08 -9.42 -27.31
N LEU A 87 -0.74 -8.30 -26.71
CA LEU A 87 -1.66 -7.59 -25.84
C LEU A 87 -2.91 -7.15 -26.59
N ALA A 88 -2.74 -6.66 -27.82
CA ALA A 88 -3.87 -6.20 -28.62
C ALA A 88 -4.89 -7.31 -28.85
N GLN A 89 -4.42 -8.54 -29.00
CA GLN A 89 -5.29 -9.68 -29.27
C GLN A 89 -5.88 -10.29 -27.99
N HIS A 90 -5.19 -10.14 -26.87
CA HIS A 90 -5.55 -10.83 -25.65
C HIS A 90 -5.78 -9.88 -24.48
N ARG A 91 -6.14 -8.65 -24.79
CA ARG A 91 -6.26 -7.62 -23.76
C ARG A 91 -7.22 -8.01 -22.64
N ASP A 92 -8.39 -8.52 -23.02
CA ASP A 92 -9.38 -8.85 -22.02
C ASP A 92 -8.96 -10.02 -21.16
N GLU A 93 -8.28 -11.00 -21.75
CA GLU A 93 -7.74 -12.11 -20.99
C GLU A 93 -6.70 -11.66 -19.98
N ILE A 94 -5.81 -10.80 -20.43
CA ILE A 94 -4.72 -10.32 -19.56
C ILE A 94 -5.29 -9.50 -18.43
N LEU A 95 -6.22 -8.61 -18.71
CA LEU A 95 -6.85 -7.82 -17.67
C LEU A 95 -7.63 -8.71 -16.69
N GLY A 96 -8.25 -9.75 -17.20
CA GLY A 96 -8.95 -10.70 -16.34
C GLY A 96 -8.02 -11.40 -15.39
N LEU A 97 -6.85 -11.82 -15.87
CA LEU A 97 -5.85 -12.45 -15.02
C LEU A 97 -5.36 -11.49 -13.93
N VAL A 98 -5.13 -10.24 -14.31
CA VAL A 98 -4.67 -9.23 -13.36
C VAL A 98 -5.72 -9.04 -12.26
N ARG A 99 -6.99 -8.92 -12.65
CA ARG A 99 -8.06 -8.73 -11.67
C ARG A 99 -8.21 -9.95 -10.77
N ASN A 100 -8.07 -11.14 -11.32
CA ASN A 100 -8.16 -12.35 -10.52
C ASN A 100 -7.05 -12.41 -9.48
N GLU A 101 -5.85 -11.98 -9.85
CA GLU A 101 -4.75 -11.93 -8.89
C GLU A 101 -5.02 -10.93 -7.79
N GLU A 102 -5.59 -9.79 -8.12
CA GLU A 102 -5.93 -8.81 -7.10
C GLU A 102 -6.91 -9.38 -6.10
N VAL A 103 -7.96 -10.04 -6.60
CA VAL A 103 -8.97 -10.64 -5.72
C VAL A 103 -8.35 -11.72 -4.84
N ARG A 104 -7.47 -12.54 -5.43
CA ARG A 104 -6.86 -13.62 -4.67
C ARG A 104 -5.92 -13.11 -3.59
N ALA A 105 -5.19 -12.05 -3.88
CA ALA A 105 -4.23 -11.51 -2.92
C ALA A 105 -4.88 -10.67 -1.83
N LYS A 106 -6.12 -10.27 -2.01
CA LYS A 106 -6.78 -9.29 -1.16
C LYS A 106 -6.82 -9.73 0.30
N ALA A 107 -6.98 -11.04 0.54
CA ALA A 107 -7.11 -11.53 1.90
C ALA A 107 -5.85 -11.28 2.73
N GLU A 108 -4.68 -11.47 2.11
CA GLU A 108 -3.42 -11.30 2.81
C GLU A 108 -2.82 -9.91 2.65
N HIS A 109 -3.21 -9.22 1.58
CA HIS A 109 -2.63 -7.91 1.25
C HIS A 109 -3.75 -6.90 1.03
N PRO A 110 -4.41 -6.48 2.11
CA PRO A 110 -5.60 -5.63 1.97
C PRO A 110 -5.33 -4.25 1.38
N LEU A 111 -4.07 -3.81 1.39
CA LEU A 111 -3.75 -2.50 0.85
C LEU A 111 -3.27 -2.53 -0.60
N GLU A 112 -3.18 -3.71 -1.20
CA GLU A 112 -2.78 -3.82 -2.60
C GLU A 112 -4.02 -3.72 -3.49
N ARG A 113 -4.02 -2.73 -4.33
CA ARG A 113 -5.14 -2.43 -5.21
C ARG A 113 -4.63 -2.13 -6.60
N ILE A 114 -5.38 -2.55 -7.60
CA ILE A 114 -5.08 -2.28 -9.01
C ILE A 114 -6.19 -1.40 -9.56
N ILE A 115 -5.80 -0.27 -10.14
CA ILE A 115 -6.77 0.68 -10.65
C ILE A 115 -6.41 1.09 -12.07
#